data_aab51f480ed7c4d685ab62ad1a74e681
#
_entry.id   aab51f480ed7c4d685ab62ad1a74e681
#
_cell.length_a   1.000
_cell.length_b   1.000
_cell.length_c   1.000
_cell.angle_alpha   90.00
_cell.angle_beta   90.00
_cell.angle_gamma   90.00
#
_symmetry.space_group_name_H-M   'P 1'
#
loop_
_entity.id
_entity.type
_entity.pdbx_description
1 polymer ?
#
loop_
_entity_poly.entity_id
_entity_poly.type
_entity_poly.pdbx_seq_one_letter_code
_entity_poly.pdbx_strand_id
1 'polypeptide(L)'
;MKLHFWKWRRAAAAVATAVLAVGMVSACSSAPESAPAAEAIKISHKFGETTVPANPSRVVTVGWTDQDFVLPFGVVPVSTREFEDNYNNYPWVKSATDGKGVTTWGGVDSIEFEAIAAQKPDLIFAIYESIDKETYDRLSQIAPTVIQSANYADEETPWDVQLLTTGKALGKEAQAKELVEQVQGKLDEARKANPEFDGKTLVMDVGPENGGHYLLPESDPRRGLFTALGFKTQDVDGDVSEEKLSELDKDVLFITGATKAQMLESPAFARLGVVQKDRVLYTDFESNLNGALTYSGPEALLYALNVLTPQLANALNGRPVTDLANA
;
A
#
# COMPACT_ATOMS: atom_id res chain seq x y z
N MET A 1 47.04 41.45 28.85
CA MET A 1 47.15 42.63 29.73
C MET A 1 46.09 42.53 30.81
N LYS A 2 46.58 42.28 32.06
CA LYS A 2 46.02 42.57 33.42
C LYS A 2 44.59 42.14 33.70
N LEU A 3 44.30 41.03 34.44
CA LEU A 3 44.40 40.84 35.90
C LEU A 3 43.64 41.88 36.74
N HIS A 4 42.67 41.39 37.56
CA HIS A 4 42.57 41.58 39.01
C HIS A 4 41.25 40.90 39.48
N PHE A 5 41.20 39.77 40.19
CA PHE A 5 41.38 39.53 41.62
C PHE A 5 40.76 40.64 42.53
N TRP A 6 39.77 40.26 43.38
CA TRP A 6 39.88 40.41 44.80
C TRP A 6 38.89 39.56 45.59
N LYS A 7 39.50 38.98 46.63
CA LYS A 7 38.96 38.17 47.71
C LYS A 7 38.43 39.09 48.84
N TRP A 8 37.74 38.49 49.77
CA TRP A 8 37.78 38.56 51.26
C TRP A 8 36.36 38.61 51.84
N ARG A 9 35.97 37.89 52.79
CA ARG A 9 36.39 37.14 54.00
C ARG A 9 35.29 37.32 55.06
N ARG A 10 34.90 36.19 55.71
CA ARG A 10 34.69 35.90 57.16
C ARG A 10 33.72 36.81 57.93
N ALA A 11 32.97 36.41 58.93
CA ALA A 11 32.73 35.30 59.86
C ALA A 11 31.58 35.83 60.77
N ALA A 12 30.84 35.19 61.51
CA ALA A 12 30.98 34.34 62.65
C ALA A 12 29.58 34.04 63.24
N ALA A 13 29.49 32.84 63.67
CA ALA A 13 28.84 32.21 64.81
C ALA A 13 27.89 33.01 65.77
N ALA A 14 26.72 32.38 66.03
CA ALA A 14 26.19 32.31 67.45
C ALA A 14 25.24 31.10 67.59
N VAL A 15 25.45 30.39 68.64
CA VAL A 15 24.84 29.20 69.23
C VAL A 15 23.50 29.57 69.87
N ALA A 16 22.43 28.76 69.76
CA ALA A 16 21.64 28.33 70.92
C ALA A 16 20.44 27.43 70.59
N THR A 17 20.49 26.27 71.17
CA THR A 17 19.44 25.56 71.94
C THR A 17 18.31 24.83 71.29
N ALA A 18 18.31 23.55 71.59
CA ALA A 18 17.39 22.47 71.28
C ALA A 18 15.91 22.69 71.69
N VAL A 19 15.00 22.21 70.87
CA VAL A 19 13.73 21.61 71.34
C VAL A 19 13.48 20.38 70.48
N LEU A 20 13.44 19.21 71.02
CA LEU A 20 12.99 17.96 70.49
C LEU A 20 11.46 18.04 70.25
N ALA A 21 11.03 17.99 69.00
CA ALA A 21 9.68 17.59 68.63
C ALA A 21 9.78 16.42 67.66
N VAL A 22 9.42 15.24 68.16
CA VAL A 22 9.26 14.00 67.37
C VAL A 22 8.05 14.19 66.48
N GLY A 23 8.27 14.58 65.22
CA GLY A 23 7.24 14.55 64.18
C GLY A 23 7.52 13.36 63.28
N MET A 24 6.65 12.33 63.36
CA MET A 24 6.61 11.26 62.34
C MET A 24 6.24 11.89 60.99
N VAL A 25 7.24 12.09 60.14
CA VAL A 25 6.99 12.35 58.71
C VAL A 25 6.79 11.01 58.06
N SER A 26 5.52 10.65 57.82
CA SER A 26 5.15 9.64 56.84
C SER A 26 5.64 10.11 55.49
N ALA A 27 6.77 9.63 55.04
CA ALA A 27 7.23 9.76 53.67
C ALA A 27 6.26 8.93 52.80
N CYS A 28 5.22 9.55 52.26
CA CYS A 28 4.53 9.04 51.11
C CYS A 28 5.56 9.02 49.97
N SER A 29 6.18 7.89 49.75
CA SER A 29 6.86 7.57 48.51
C SER A 29 5.78 7.51 47.46
N SER A 30 5.56 8.60 46.72
CA SER A 30 4.85 8.57 45.47
C SER A 30 5.72 7.74 44.51
N ALA A 31 5.36 6.47 44.36
CA ALA A 31 5.82 5.67 43.25
C ALA A 31 5.50 6.45 41.99
N PRO A 32 6.40 6.50 40.98
CA PRO A 32 6.05 7.12 39.71
C PRO A 32 4.82 6.39 39.17
N GLU A 33 3.74 7.16 38.99
CA GLU A 33 2.53 6.70 38.35
C GLU A 33 2.98 6.16 36.99
N SER A 34 2.95 4.83 36.82
CA SER A 34 3.25 4.19 35.55
C SER A 34 2.25 4.77 34.53
N ALA A 35 2.76 5.40 33.48
CA ALA A 35 1.95 5.84 32.36
C ALA A 35 0.99 4.70 31.99
N PRO A 36 -0.29 4.99 31.71
CA PRO A 36 -1.24 3.94 31.33
C PRO A 36 -0.63 3.14 30.20
N ALA A 37 -0.56 1.81 30.38
CA ALA A 37 -0.10 0.92 29.33
C ALA A 37 -0.99 1.20 28.11
N ALA A 38 -0.38 1.49 26.96
CA ALA A 38 -1.12 1.71 25.73
C ALA A 38 -2.07 0.52 25.52
N GLU A 39 -3.35 0.84 25.32
CA GLU A 39 -4.39 -0.19 25.17
C GLU A 39 -4.06 -1.06 23.94
N ALA A 40 -4.12 -2.38 24.11
CA ALA A 40 -3.80 -3.32 23.05
C ALA A 40 -4.80 -3.14 21.88
N ILE A 41 -4.27 -3.01 20.67
CA ILE A 41 -5.08 -2.83 19.48
C ILE A 41 -5.63 -4.17 19.03
N LYS A 42 -6.93 -4.23 18.74
CA LYS A 42 -7.62 -5.45 18.28
C LYS A 42 -8.06 -5.27 16.83
N ILE A 43 -7.68 -6.24 16.00
CA ILE A 43 -8.03 -6.31 14.57
C ILE A 43 -8.84 -7.56 14.32
N SER A 44 -10.11 -7.37 13.93
CA SER A 44 -10.99 -8.48 13.52
C SER A 44 -10.70 -8.88 12.07
N HIS A 45 -10.71 -10.19 11.81
CA HIS A 45 -10.41 -10.77 10.50
C HIS A 45 -11.17 -12.10 10.28
N LYS A 46 -11.03 -12.72 9.11
CA LYS A 46 -11.82 -13.90 8.71
C LYS A 46 -11.72 -15.12 9.66
N PHE A 47 -10.66 -15.22 10.48
CA PHE A 47 -10.50 -16.33 11.45
C PHE A 47 -10.63 -15.90 12.91
N GLY A 48 -11.10 -14.68 13.19
CA GLY A 48 -11.32 -14.18 14.54
C GLY A 48 -10.74 -12.80 14.79
N GLU A 49 -9.87 -12.66 15.79
CA GLU A 49 -9.30 -11.39 16.19
C GLU A 49 -7.81 -11.56 16.53
N THR A 50 -6.97 -10.65 16.05
CA THR A 50 -5.57 -10.54 16.46
C THR A 50 -5.40 -9.35 17.40
N THR A 51 -4.72 -9.57 18.52
CA THR A 51 -4.26 -8.53 19.42
C THR A 51 -2.86 -8.09 19.00
N VAL A 52 -2.72 -6.84 18.59
CA VAL A 52 -1.47 -6.27 18.09
C VAL A 52 -0.74 -5.54 19.23
N PRO A 53 0.58 -5.67 19.36
CA PRO A 53 1.35 -4.92 20.36
C PRO A 53 1.27 -3.41 20.09
N ALA A 54 1.31 -2.61 21.15
CA ALA A 54 1.44 -1.17 21.00
C ALA A 54 2.80 -0.83 20.36
N ASN A 55 2.78 -0.01 19.29
CA ASN A 55 3.98 0.46 18.57
C ASN A 55 4.86 -0.70 18.04
N PRO A 56 4.36 -1.54 17.13
CA PRO A 56 5.18 -2.57 16.51
C PRO A 56 6.36 -1.93 15.77
N SER A 57 7.53 -2.55 15.91
CA SER A 57 8.80 -2.01 15.40
C SER A 57 9.50 -2.94 14.41
N ARG A 58 9.11 -4.19 14.38
CA ARG A 58 9.67 -5.22 13.51
C ARG A 58 8.57 -5.86 12.65
N VAL A 59 8.11 -5.09 11.70
CA VAL A 59 7.03 -5.49 10.81
C VAL A 59 7.57 -6.36 9.67
N VAL A 60 6.92 -7.48 9.42
CA VAL A 60 7.11 -8.30 8.21
C VAL A 60 5.82 -8.28 7.41
N THR A 61 5.91 -8.18 6.08
CA THR A 61 4.77 -8.32 5.18
C THR A 61 4.86 -9.63 4.40
N VAL A 62 3.74 -10.33 4.30
CA VAL A 62 3.57 -11.64 3.67
C VAL A 62 2.65 -11.55 2.46
N GLY A 63 1.65 -10.68 2.51
CA GLY A 63 0.81 -10.41 1.36
C GLY A 63 1.60 -9.80 0.21
N TRP A 64 1.14 -10.03 -1.02
CA TRP A 64 1.83 -9.61 -2.24
C TRP A 64 2.12 -8.12 -2.32
N THR A 65 1.23 -7.28 -1.76
CA THR A 65 1.30 -5.82 -1.88
C THR A 65 1.33 -5.09 -0.54
N ASP A 66 1.30 -5.80 0.59
CA ASP A 66 1.14 -5.24 1.94
C ASP A 66 2.20 -4.19 2.30
N GLN A 67 3.42 -4.29 1.75
CA GLN A 67 4.50 -3.33 2.00
C GLN A 67 4.13 -1.91 1.56
N ASP A 68 3.38 -1.75 0.48
CA ASP A 68 2.93 -0.45 -0.03
C ASP A 68 1.92 0.25 0.91
N PHE A 69 1.30 -0.53 1.80
CA PHE A 69 0.38 -0.04 2.83
C PHE A 69 1.05 0.20 4.19
N VAL A 70 2.28 -0.27 4.38
CA VAL A 70 3.07 -0.04 5.60
C VAL A 70 3.98 1.18 5.45
N LEU A 71 4.61 1.34 4.28
CA LEU A 71 5.56 2.43 3.99
C LEU A 71 5.00 3.84 4.23
N PRO A 72 3.73 4.17 3.87
CA PRO A 72 3.16 5.51 4.05
C PRO A 72 3.10 5.96 5.51
N PHE A 73 3.18 5.03 6.44
CA PHE A 73 3.23 5.31 7.88
C PHE A 73 4.64 5.58 8.42
N GLY A 74 5.65 5.66 7.53
CA GLY A 74 7.05 5.80 7.93
C GLY A 74 7.63 4.55 8.60
N VAL A 75 7.00 3.39 8.39
CA VAL A 75 7.47 2.09 8.84
C VAL A 75 8.04 1.34 7.66
N VAL A 76 9.36 1.11 7.66
CA VAL A 76 10.00 0.25 6.66
C VAL A 76 9.97 -1.18 7.19
N PRO A 77 9.31 -2.13 6.51
CA PRO A 77 9.31 -3.53 6.92
C PRO A 77 10.73 -4.06 7.06
N VAL A 78 10.99 -4.85 8.11
CA VAL A 78 12.30 -5.52 8.26
C VAL A 78 12.53 -6.56 7.19
N SER A 79 11.44 -7.08 6.61
CA SER A 79 11.47 -7.91 5.41
C SER A 79 10.06 -8.01 4.80
N THR A 80 9.99 -8.16 3.49
CA THR A 80 8.77 -8.32 2.71
C THR A 80 8.86 -9.54 1.78
N ARG A 81 7.73 -9.98 1.26
CA ARG A 81 7.70 -11.00 0.20
C ARG A 81 8.38 -10.46 -1.06
N GLU A 82 9.14 -11.32 -1.72
CA GLU A 82 9.65 -11.05 -3.06
C GLU A 82 8.54 -11.26 -4.08
N PHE A 83 8.21 -10.24 -4.85
CA PHE A 83 7.16 -10.31 -5.87
C PHE A 83 7.68 -9.77 -7.21
N GLU A 84 8.17 -8.54 -7.26
CA GLU A 84 8.74 -7.93 -8.45
C GLU A 84 10.17 -7.47 -8.19
N ASP A 85 11.10 -7.82 -9.06
CA ASP A 85 12.53 -7.49 -8.94
C ASP A 85 12.78 -5.97 -8.88
N ASN A 86 11.93 -5.18 -9.52
CA ASN A 86 12.08 -3.73 -9.62
C ASN A 86 11.37 -2.94 -8.52
N TYR A 87 10.68 -3.58 -7.55
CA TYR A 87 9.92 -2.90 -6.49
C TYR A 87 10.70 -1.77 -5.82
N ASN A 88 11.95 -2.01 -5.45
CA ASN A 88 12.81 -1.01 -4.82
C ASN A 88 13.17 0.17 -5.74
N ASN A 89 12.86 0.08 -7.03
CA ASN A 89 13.12 1.14 -8.00
C ASN A 89 11.96 2.11 -8.17
N TYR A 90 10.76 1.75 -7.71
CA TYR A 90 9.60 2.62 -7.81
C TYR A 90 9.81 3.97 -7.09
N PRO A 91 9.37 5.09 -7.68
CA PRO A 91 9.61 6.43 -7.13
C PRO A 91 9.10 6.61 -5.70
N TRP A 92 7.90 6.08 -5.40
CA TRP A 92 7.30 6.17 -4.08
C TRP A 92 8.04 5.30 -3.05
N VAL A 93 8.53 4.12 -3.44
CA VAL A 93 9.32 3.24 -2.57
C VAL A 93 10.67 3.88 -2.25
N LYS A 94 11.38 4.43 -3.26
CA LYS A 94 12.62 5.17 -3.05
C LYS A 94 12.42 6.35 -2.10
N SER A 95 11.33 7.09 -2.26
CA SER A 95 10.99 8.21 -1.37
C SER A 95 10.75 7.74 0.07
N ALA A 96 9.94 6.70 0.26
CA ALA A 96 9.59 6.19 1.59
C ALA A 96 10.76 5.52 2.33
N THR A 97 11.78 5.03 1.61
CA THR A 97 12.92 4.30 2.17
C THR A 97 14.23 5.08 2.16
N ASP A 98 14.22 6.38 1.82
CA ASP A 98 15.44 7.18 1.58
C ASP A 98 16.40 6.51 0.57
N GLY A 99 15.85 5.83 -0.43
CA GLY A 99 16.60 5.11 -1.46
C GLY A 99 17.27 3.81 -1.01
N LYS A 100 17.03 3.35 0.23
CA LYS A 100 17.63 2.11 0.74
C LYS A 100 16.86 0.85 0.31
N GLY A 101 15.60 1.03 -0.09
CA GLY A 101 14.70 -0.08 -0.41
C GLY A 101 14.27 -0.91 0.80
N VAL A 102 13.59 -2.01 0.53
CA VAL A 102 13.18 -3.02 1.51
C VAL A 102 13.92 -4.33 1.22
N THR A 103 14.19 -5.11 2.27
CA THR A 103 14.77 -6.45 2.15
C THR A 103 13.67 -7.47 1.93
N THR A 104 13.92 -8.50 1.12
CA THR A 104 12.97 -9.61 0.91
C THR A 104 13.35 -10.83 1.74
N TRP A 105 12.35 -11.65 2.11
CA TRP A 105 12.56 -12.96 2.74
C TRP A 105 12.46 -14.11 1.72
N GLY A 106 12.28 -13.80 0.42
CA GLY A 106 12.03 -14.76 -0.64
C GLY A 106 10.52 -15.01 -0.84
N GLY A 107 10.14 -16.22 -1.27
CA GLY A 107 8.74 -16.63 -1.21
C GLY A 107 7.91 -16.33 -2.45
N VAL A 108 8.52 -16.28 -3.64
CA VAL A 108 7.77 -16.16 -4.91
C VAL A 108 6.75 -17.30 -5.04
N ASP A 109 7.17 -18.53 -4.75
CA ASP A 109 6.33 -19.73 -4.93
C ASP A 109 5.53 -20.13 -3.68
N SER A 110 5.99 -19.74 -2.47
CA SER A 110 5.39 -20.17 -1.20
C SER A 110 5.80 -19.28 -0.03
N ILE A 111 5.03 -19.34 1.06
CA ILE A 111 5.35 -18.65 2.31
C ILE A 111 6.47 -19.41 3.04
N GLU A 112 7.63 -18.78 3.21
CA GLU A 112 8.81 -19.34 3.85
C GLU A 112 8.82 -19.00 5.35
N PHE A 113 8.13 -19.80 6.17
CA PHE A 113 7.94 -19.55 7.60
C PHE A 113 9.23 -19.40 8.39
N GLU A 114 10.25 -20.19 8.07
CA GLU A 114 11.57 -20.14 8.71
C GLU A 114 12.31 -18.84 8.40
N ALA A 115 12.22 -18.35 7.16
CA ALA A 115 12.81 -17.09 6.75
C ALA A 115 12.10 -15.91 7.44
N ILE A 116 10.76 -15.96 7.55
CA ILE A 116 9.95 -14.98 8.28
C ILE A 116 10.32 -15.00 9.77
N ALA A 117 10.37 -16.18 10.41
CA ALA A 117 10.71 -16.34 11.82
C ALA A 117 12.14 -15.82 12.15
N ALA A 118 13.09 -16.01 11.21
CA ALA A 118 14.46 -15.52 11.36
C ALA A 118 14.52 -13.98 11.45
N GLN A 119 13.53 -13.26 10.92
CA GLN A 119 13.41 -11.81 11.04
C GLN A 119 13.00 -11.36 12.45
N LYS A 120 12.50 -12.26 13.30
CA LYS A 120 11.98 -11.98 14.66
C LYS A 120 10.95 -10.84 14.63
N PRO A 121 9.89 -10.95 13.86
CA PRO A 121 8.86 -9.92 13.79
C PRO A 121 8.11 -9.77 15.10
N ASP A 122 7.60 -8.57 15.36
CA ASP A 122 6.61 -8.30 16.41
C ASP A 122 5.20 -8.07 15.83
N LEU A 123 5.10 -7.95 14.50
CA LEU A 123 3.84 -7.91 13.74
C LEU A 123 4.05 -8.45 12.33
N ILE A 124 3.10 -9.24 11.85
CA ILE A 124 3.02 -9.74 10.48
C ILE A 124 1.75 -9.19 9.82
N PHE A 125 1.87 -8.65 8.61
CA PHE A 125 0.74 -8.38 7.72
C PHE A 125 0.67 -9.45 6.64
N ALA A 126 -0.52 -9.98 6.39
CA ALA A 126 -0.85 -10.91 5.33
C ALA A 126 -2.30 -10.64 4.85
N ILE A 127 -2.57 -9.36 4.49
CA ILE A 127 -3.91 -8.89 4.13
C ILE A 127 -4.22 -9.24 2.68
N TYR A 128 -3.28 -8.98 1.76
CA TYR A 128 -3.45 -9.28 0.35
C TYR A 128 -2.79 -10.61 -0.01
N GLU A 129 -3.36 -11.70 0.52
CA GLU A 129 -2.88 -13.07 0.33
C GLU A 129 -4.03 -14.06 0.57
N SER A 130 -4.04 -15.15 -0.19
CA SER A 130 -4.94 -16.29 0.03
C SER A 130 -4.48 -17.12 1.23
N ILE A 131 -4.85 -16.69 2.43
CA ILE A 131 -4.45 -17.34 3.69
C ILE A 131 -5.54 -18.32 4.14
N ASP A 132 -5.22 -19.62 4.25
CA ASP A 132 -6.04 -20.60 4.95
C ASP A 132 -5.81 -20.59 6.48
N LYS A 133 -6.64 -21.34 7.20
CA LYS A 133 -6.56 -21.37 8.66
C LYS A 133 -5.25 -21.96 9.17
N GLU A 134 -4.69 -22.95 8.49
CA GLU A 134 -3.45 -23.60 8.86
C GLU A 134 -2.27 -22.63 8.70
N THR A 135 -2.20 -21.96 7.58
CA THR A 135 -1.19 -20.92 7.29
C THR A 135 -1.26 -19.77 8.30
N TYR A 136 -2.49 -19.29 8.61
CA TYR A 136 -2.70 -18.27 9.64
C TYR A 136 -2.17 -18.72 11.01
N ASP A 137 -2.49 -19.96 11.42
CA ASP A 137 -2.05 -20.49 12.70
C ASP A 137 -0.53 -20.63 12.79
N ARG A 138 0.13 -21.00 11.70
CA ARG A 138 1.60 -21.07 11.61
C ARG A 138 2.24 -19.68 11.70
N LEU A 139 1.73 -18.69 10.97
CA LEU A 139 2.21 -17.30 11.07
C LEU A 139 2.01 -16.74 12.48
N SER A 140 0.84 -17.00 13.09
CA SER A 140 0.50 -16.54 14.43
C SER A 140 1.36 -17.16 15.55
N GLN A 141 2.01 -18.30 15.28
CA GLN A 141 3.03 -18.87 16.19
C GLN A 141 4.35 -18.09 16.13
N ILE A 142 4.61 -17.37 15.04
CA ILE A 142 5.80 -16.54 14.87
C ILE A 142 5.59 -15.16 15.52
N ALA A 143 4.50 -14.48 15.15
CA ALA A 143 4.10 -13.18 15.69
C ALA A 143 2.61 -12.91 15.49
N PRO A 144 2.01 -11.93 16.21
CA PRO A 144 0.67 -11.45 15.90
C PRO A 144 0.52 -11.17 14.40
N THR A 145 -0.50 -11.79 13.77
CA THR A 145 -0.69 -11.75 12.31
C THR A 145 -2.03 -11.11 11.97
N VAL A 146 -1.99 -10.05 11.15
CA VAL A 146 -3.16 -9.34 10.63
C VAL A 146 -3.41 -9.83 9.20
N ILE A 147 -4.61 -10.34 8.96
CA ILE A 147 -5.10 -10.79 7.65
C ILE A 147 -6.36 -10.04 7.25
N GLN A 148 -6.86 -10.26 6.04
CA GLN A 148 -8.07 -9.58 5.55
C GLN A 148 -9.31 -9.89 6.41
N SER A 149 -10.26 -8.96 6.39
CA SER A 149 -11.55 -9.14 7.07
C SER A 149 -12.41 -10.20 6.37
N ALA A 150 -13.38 -10.77 7.10
CA ALA A 150 -14.34 -11.72 6.54
C ALA A 150 -15.32 -11.11 5.51
N ASN A 151 -15.27 -9.79 5.31
CA ASN A 151 -16.19 -9.09 4.40
C ASN A 151 -15.75 -9.15 2.93
N TYR A 152 -14.51 -9.57 2.67
CA TYR A 152 -13.92 -9.62 1.33
C TYR A 152 -13.39 -11.02 1.05
N ALA A 153 -13.42 -11.43 -0.20
CA ALA A 153 -12.73 -12.62 -0.65
C ALA A 153 -11.19 -12.43 -0.57
N ASP A 154 -10.47 -13.51 -0.74
CA ASP A 154 -9.01 -13.47 -0.76
C ASP A 154 -8.55 -12.57 -1.91
N GLU A 155 -7.59 -11.69 -1.62
CA GLU A 155 -7.02 -10.74 -2.59
C GLU A 155 -8.03 -9.71 -3.18
N GLU A 156 -9.21 -9.55 -2.57
CA GLU A 156 -10.23 -8.58 -3.00
C GLU A 156 -10.45 -7.43 -1.98
N THR A 157 -9.57 -7.28 -0.99
CA THR A 157 -9.68 -6.18 -0.03
C THR A 157 -9.42 -4.84 -0.73
N PRO A 158 -10.37 -3.87 -0.72
CA PRO A 158 -10.15 -2.55 -1.31
C PRO A 158 -8.97 -1.82 -0.66
N TRP A 159 -8.27 -1.00 -1.45
CA TRP A 159 -7.06 -0.30 -1.02
C TRP A 159 -7.28 0.57 0.23
N ASP A 160 -8.39 1.27 0.33
CA ASP A 160 -8.74 2.12 1.48
C ASP A 160 -8.98 1.30 2.75
N VAL A 161 -9.63 0.15 2.63
CA VAL A 161 -9.86 -0.79 3.74
C VAL A 161 -8.54 -1.40 4.20
N GLN A 162 -7.66 -1.78 3.26
CA GLN A 162 -6.32 -2.28 3.58
C GLN A 162 -5.50 -1.22 4.30
N LEU A 163 -5.50 0.03 3.80
CA LEU A 163 -4.79 1.15 4.41
C LEU A 163 -5.31 1.46 5.83
N LEU A 164 -6.63 1.53 6.02
CA LEU A 164 -7.25 1.76 7.33
C LEU A 164 -6.94 0.63 8.31
N THR A 165 -6.97 -0.62 7.86
CA THR A 165 -6.64 -1.79 8.69
C THR A 165 -5.17 -1.75 9.12
N THR A 166 -4.26 -1.48 8.18
CA THR A 166 -2.83 -1.35 8.43
C THR A 166 -2.53 -0.18 9.38
N GLY A 167 -3.12 0.99 9.13
CA GLY A 167 -2.95 2.15 9.99
C GLY A 167 -3.47 1.92 11.41
N LYS A 168 -4.62 1.25 11.56
CA LYS A 168 -5.14 0.84 12.86
C LYS A 168 -4.16 -0.10 13.58
N ALA A 169 -3.66 -1.14 12.90
CA ALA A 169 -2.71 -2.09 13.47
C ALA A 169 -1.39 -1.42 13.88
N LEU A 170 -0.95 -0.38 13.19
CA LEU A 170 0.25 0.41 13.52
C LEU A 170 -0.01 1.50 14.56
N GLY A 171 -1.25 1.65 15.08
CA GLY A 171 -1.61 2.75 16.00
C GLY A 171 -1.65 4.13 15.32
N LYS A 172 -1.82 4.18 14.00
CA LYS A 172 -1.79 5.39 13.16
C LYS A 172 -3.13 5.62 12.42
N GLU A 173 -4.24 5.33 13.09
CA GLU A 173 -5.59 5.38 12.50
C GLU A 173 -5.95 6.78 11.95
N ALA A 174 -5.57 7.85 12.63
CA ALA A 174 -5.82 9.21 12.15
C ALA A 174 -5.07 9.49 10.84
N GLN A 175 -3.79 9.12 10.77
CA GLN A 175 -2.98 9.27 9.55
C GLN A 175 -3.53 8.43 8.40
N ALA A 176 -4.04 7.21 8.67
CA ALA A 176 -4.66 6.38 7.64
C ALA A 176 -5.91 7.06 7.05
N LYS A 177 -6.76 7.66 7.87
CA LYS A 177 -7.93 8.41 7.39
C LYS A 177 -7.52 9.61 6.54
N GLU A 178 -6.53 10.38 6.95
CA GLU A 178 -6.00 11.52 6.18
C GLU A 178 -5.48 11.07 4.80
N LEU A 179 -4.76 9.96 4.73
CA LEU A 179 -4.25 9.40 3.47
C LEU A 179 -5.40 8.94 2.56
N VAL A 180 -6.41 8.27 3.11
CA VAL A 180 -7.62 7.89 2.34
C VAL A 180 -8.31 9.13 1.79
N GLU A 181 -8.55 10.14 2.61
CA GLU A 181 -9.19 11.40 2.19
C GLU A 181 -8.37 12.12 1.11
N GLN A 182 -7.04 12.11 1.23
CA GLN A 182 -6.15 12.70 0.23
C GLN A 182 -6.27 12.02 -1.14
N VAL A 183 -6.19 10.68 -1.18
CA VAL A 183 -6.30 9.92 -2.44
C VAL A 183 -7.71 10.08 -3.02
N GLN A 184 -8.75 9.91 -2.21
CA GLN A 184 -10.13 10.05 -2.65
C GLN A 184 -10.41 11.46 -3.20
N GLY A 185 -9.91 12.51 -2.52
CA GLY A 185 -10.04 13.88 -2.98
C GLY A 185 -9.41 14.10 -4.36
N LYS A 186 -8.25 13.49 -4.62
CA LYS A 186 -7.58 13.57 -5.93
C LYS A 186 -8.33 12.80 -7.03
N LEU A 187 -8.90 11.65 -6.70
CA LEU A 187 -9.77 10.89 -7.60
C LEU A 187 -11.02 11.69 -7.97
N ASP A 188 -11.67 12.32 -6.99
CA ASP A 188 -12.86 13.14 -7.19
C ASP A 188 -12.55 14.40 -8.04
N GLU A 189 -11.40 15.05 -7.79
CA GLU A 189 -10.92 16.18 -8.60
C GLU A 189 -10.71 15.73 -10.07
N ALA A 190 -10.05 14.60 -10.29
CA ALA A 190 -9.78 14.06 -11.62
C ALA A 190 -11.07 13.67 -12.35
N ARG A 191 -11.99 12.97 -11.69
CA ARG A 191 -13.31 12.61 -12.23
C ARG A 191 -14.12 13.85 -12.61
N LYS A 192 -14.17 14.85 -11.73
CA LYS A 192 -14.88 16.10 -11.96
C LYS A 192 -14.31 16.91 -13.15
N ALA A 193 -12.99 16.86 -13.33
CA ALA A 193 -12.32 17.53 -14.44
C ALA A 193 -12.52 16.83 -15.78
N ASN A 194 -12.90 15.53 -15.77
CA ASN A 194 -13.05 14.69 -16.97
C ASN A 194 -14.42 13.99 -16.97
N PRO A 195 -15.53 14.74 -17.07
CA PRO A 195 -16.88 14.16 -17.01
C PRO A 195 -17.17 13.18 -18.17
N GLU A 196 -16.37 13.22 -19.24
CA GLU A 196 -16.45 12.27 -20.35
C GLU A 196 -16.08 10.84 -19.99
N PHE A 197 -15.46 10.60 -18.83
CA PHE A 197 -15.16 9.24 -18.33
C PHE A 197 -16.42 8.53 -17.86
N ASP A 198 -17.39 9.28 -17.36
CA ASP A 198 -18.57 8.71 -16.70
C ASP A 198 -19.38 7.82 -17.65
N GLY A 199 -19.54 6.57 -17.24
CA GLY A 199 -20.28 5.56 -17.97
C GLY A 199 -19.59 4.97 -19.20
N LYS A 200 -18.35 5.37 -19.51
CA LYS A 200 -17.53 4.75 -20.57
C LYS A 200 -16.99 3.39 -20.08
N THR A 201 -16.95 2.44 -21.00
CA THR A 201 -16.40 1.12 -20.70
C THR A 201 -14.90 1.10 -20.97
N LEU A 202 -14.12 0.76 -19.92
CA LEU A 202 -12.69 0.52 -20.02
C LEU A 202 -12.42 -0.97 -19.83
N VAL A 203 -11.80 -1.58 -20.84
CA VAL A 203 -11.30 -2.96 -20.75
C VAL A 203 -9.88 -2.94 -20.20
N MET A 204 -9.61 -3.75 -19.18
CA MET A 204 -8.25 -4.07 -18.75
C MET A 204 -7.87 -5.46 -19.23
N ASP A 205 -6.84 -5.51 -20.06
CA ASP A 205 -6.30 -6.73 -20.66
C ASP A 205 -4.85 -6.95 -20.23
N VAL A 206 -4.55 -8.12 -19.70
CA VAL A 206 -3.20 -8.52 -19.26
C VAL A 206 -2.35 -9.00 -20.47
N GLY A 207 -2.72 -8.56 -21.68
CA GLY A 207 -1.96 -8.86 -22.89
C GLY A 207 -2.14 -10.27 -23.42
N PRO A 208 -1.45 -10.63 -24.52
CA PRO A 208 -1.59 -11.93 -25.14
C PRO A 208 -0.82 -12.98 -24.33
N GLU A 209 -1.53 -13.78 -23.55
CA GLU A 209 -1.01 -14.95 -22.87
C GLU A 209 -1.62 -16.22 -23.43
N ASN A 210 -0.85 -17.28 -23.55
CA ASN A 210 -1.31 -18.62 -23.96
C ASN A 210 -2.15 -18.65 -25.25
N GLY A 211 -1.93 -17.69 -26.18
CA GLY A 211 -2.65 -17.59 -27.43
C GLY A 211 -4.02 -16.92 -27.33
N GLY A 212 -4.25 -16.14 -26.29
CA GLY A 212 -5.46 -15.35 -26.05
C GLY A 212 -5.17 -14.11 -25.23
N HIS A 213 -6.20 -13.56 -24.62
CA HIS A 213 -6.18 -12.38 -23.77
C HIS A 213 -6.81 -12.72 -22.42
N TYR A 214 -6.39 -12.06 -21.35
CA TYR A 214 -7.00 -12.20 -20.03
C TYR A 214 -7.57 -10.86 -19.56
N LEU A 215 -8.90 -10.78 -19.46
CA LEU A 215 -9.58 -9.56 -19.04
C LEU A 215 -9.82 -9.58 -17.54
N LEU A 216 -9.35 -8.54 -16.86
CA LEU A 216 -9.49 -8.45 -15.40
C LEU A 216 -10.96 -8.31 -14.99
N PRO A 217 -11.45 -9.10 -14.02
CA PRO A 217 -12.81 -9.02 -13.49
C PRO A 217 -13.07 -7.70 -12.74
N GLU A 218 -14.33 -7.36 -12.50
CA GLU A 218 -14.72 -6.16 -11.76
C GLU A 218 -14.19 -6.18 -10.32
N SER A 219 -14.09 -7.34 -9.71
CA SER A 219 -13.60 -7.52 -8.34
C SER A 219 -12.08 -7.30 -8.19
N ASP A 220 -11.32 -7.28 -9.30
CA ASP A 220 -9.87 -7.09 -9.24
C ASP A 220 -9.51 -5.68 -8.72
N PRO A 221 -8.77 -5.56 -7.60
CA PRO A 221 -8.43 -4.27 -6.99
C PRO A 221 -7.70 -3.29 -7.92
N ARG A 222 -6.96 -3.79 -8.92
CA ARG A 222 -6.27 -2.96 -9.93
C ARG A 222 -7.22 -2.11 -10.74
N ARG A 223 -8.50 -2.50 -10.81
CA ARG A 223 -9.55 -1.72 -11.48
C ARG A 223 -10.07 -0.56 -10.65
N GLY A 224 -9.81 -0.55 -9.35
CA GLY A 224 -10.37 0.42 -8.42
C GLY A 224 -10.15 1.88 -8.83
N LEU A 225 -8.97 2.22 -9.36
CA LEU A 225 -8.65 3.55 -9.87
C LEU A 225 -9.56 3.95 -11.05
N PHE A 226 -9.77 3.06 -12.03
CA PHE A 226 -10.59 3.36 -13.20
C PHE A 226 -12.07 3.48 -12.81
N THR A 227 -12.55 2.62 -11.93
CA THR A 227 -13.93 2.68 -11.40
C THR A 227 -14.17 3.99 -10.65
N ALA A 228 -13.21 4.43 -9.81
CA ALA A 228 -13.28 5.71 -9.10
C ALA A 228 -13.30 6.91 -10.07
N LEU A 229 -12.64 6.83 -11.22
CA LEU A 229 -12.68 7.83 -12.27
C LEU A 229 -14.02 7.84 -13.06
N GLY A 230 -14.90 6.87 -12.87
CA GLY A 230 -16.22 6.80 -13.49
C GLY A 230 -16.36 5.82 -14.64
N PHE A 231 -15.30 5.07 -14.97
CA PHE A 231 -15.37 4.03 -15.99
C PHE A 231 -16.16 2.81 -15.50
N LYS A 232 -16.85 2.17 -16.42
CA LYS A 232 -17.48 0.86 -16.25
C LYS A 232 -16.50 -0.24 -16.62
N THR A 233 -16.63 -1.39 -15.99
CA THR A 233 -15.96 -2.63 -16.38
C THR A 233 -16.66 -3.23 -17.62
N GLN A 234 -15.94 -3.97 -18.43
CA GLN A 234 -16.49 -4.80 -19.50
C GLN A 234 -17.37 -5.94 -18.92
N ASP A 235 -18.28 -6.46 -19.75
CA ASP A 235 -19.24 -7.50 -19.35
C ASP A 235 -18.64 -8.91 -19.31
N VAL A 236 -17.48 -9.13 -19.96
CA VAL A 236 -16.79 -10.43 -20.05
C VAL A 236 -15.45 -10.32 -19.35
N ASP A 237 -15.10 -11.30 -18.53
CA ASP A 237 -13.81 -11.41 -17.85
C ASP A 237 -13.16 -12.78 -18.09
N GLY A 238 -11.91 -12.92 -17.59
CA GLY A 238 -11.10 -14.12 -17.76
C GLY A 238 -10.56 -14.29 -19.18
N ASP A 239 -10.37 -15.56 -19.59
CA ASP A 239 -9.75 -15.90 -20.87
C ASP A 239 -10.64 -15.54 -22.07
N VAL A 240 -10.09 -14.76 -22.99
CA VAL A 240 -10.70 -14.37 -24.26
C VAL A 240 -9.81 -14.84 -25.41
N SER A 241 -10.35 -15.72 -26.26
CA SER A 241 -9.62 -16.23 -27.43
C SER A 241 -9.56 -15.17 -28.54
N GLU A 242 -8.59 -15.31 -29.45
CA GLU A 242 -8.45 -14.50 -30.68
C GLU A 242 -9.74 -14.39 -31.51
N GLU A 243 -10.63 -15.40 -31.47
CA GLU A 243 -11.92 -15.36 -32.16
C GLU A 243 -12.93 -14.41 -31.53
N LYS A 244 -12.72 -14.03 -30.27
CA LYS A 244 -13.60 -13.16 -29.47
C LYS A 244 -13.00 -11.77 -29.22
N LEU A 245 -12.00 -11.36 -29.98
CA LEU A 245 -11.35 -10.04 -29.83
C LEU A 245 -12.32 -8.85 -29.84
N SER A 246 -13.54 -9.02 -30.40
CA SER A 246 -14.59 -7.98 -30.33
C SER A 246 -14.96 -7.58 -28.89
N GLU A 247 -14.67 -8.43 -27.89
CA GLU A 247 -14.89 -8.09 -26.47
C GLU A 247 -13.95 -6.97 -25.99
N LEU A 248 -12.80 -6.80 -26.62
CA LEU A 248 -11.86 -5.71 -26.35
C LEU A 248 -12.30 -4.38 -27.00
N ASP A 249 -13.22 -4.42 -27.98
CA ASP A 249 -13.62 -3.25 -28.77
C ASP A 249 -14.69 -2.41 -28.06
N LYS A 250 -14.28 -1.75 -26.96
CA LYS A 250 -15.13 -0.86 -26.15
C LYS A 250 -14.67 0.61 -26.29
N ASP A 251 -14.97 1.46 -25.29
CA ASP A 251 -14.62 2.89 -25.36
C ASP A 251 -13.13 3.15 -25.22
N VAL A 252 -12.46 2.44 -24.29
CA VAL A 252 -11.02 2.49 -24.03
C VAL A 252 -10.50 1.08 -23.73
N LEU A 253 -9.29 0.77 -24.18
CA LEU A 253 -8.58 -0.46 -23.88
C LEU A 253 -7.26 -0.11 -23.19
N PHE A 254 -7.01 -0.72 -22.04
CA PHE A 254 -5.75 -0.64 -21.32
C PHE A 254 -5.08 -2.01 -21.31
N ILE A 255 -3.90 -2.09 -21.90
CA ILE A 255 -3.13 -3.34 -22.05
C ILE A 255 -1.90 -3.27 -21.17
N THR A 256 -1.74 -4.29 -20.33
CA THR A 256 -0.55 -4.52 -19.52
C THR A 256 0.28 -5.66 -20.09
N GLY A 257 1.60 -5.49 -20.18
CA GLY A 257 2.53 -6.55 -20.54
C GLY A 257 2.69 -6.81 -22.04
N ALA A 258 2.15 -5.94 -22.89
CA ALA A 258 2.37 -6.01 -24.33
C ALA A 258 2.52 -4.62 -24.95
N THR A 259 3.51 -4.46 -25.79
CA THR A 259 3.74 -3.23 -26.55
C THR A 259 2.74 -3.09 -27.69
N LYS A 260 2.52 -1.85 -28.13
CA LYS A 260 1.72 -1.56 -29.34
C LYS A 260 2.20 -2.35 -30.57
N ALA A 261 3.53 -2.52 -30.71
CA ALA A 261 4.10 -3.24 -31.85
C ALA A 261 3.73 -4.74 -31.81
N GLN A 262 3.85 -5.39 -30.65
CA GLN A 262 3.46 -6.79 -30.47
C GLN A 262 1.97 -7.01 -30.73
N MET A 263 1.10 -6.14 -30.20
CA MET A 263 -0.34 -6.24 -30.38
C MET A 263 -0.76 -6.08 -31.85
N LEU A 264 -0.11 -5.19 -32.59
CA LEU A 264 -0.39 -4.97 -34.03
C LEU A 264 0.10 -6.10 -34.95
N GLU A 265 0.84 -7.09 -34.44
CA GLU A 265 1.15 -8.32 -35.20
C GLU A 265 -0.13 -9.15 -35.47
N SER A 266 -1.19 -9.02 -34.64
CA SER A 266 -2.51 -9.56 -34.92
C SER A 266 -3.30 -8.67 -35.89
N PRO A 267 -3.57 -9.10 -37.15
CA PRO A 267 -4.39 -8.34 -38.07
C PRO A 267 -5.85 -8.21 -37.60
N ALA A 268 -6.30 -9.10 -36.74
CA ALA A 268 -7.63 -9.05 -36.15
C ALA A 268 -7.70 -7.93 -35.10
N PHE A 269 -6.75 -7.85 -34.20
CA PHE A 269 -6.62 -6.77 -33.23
C PHE A 269 -6.50 -5.39 -33.91
N ALA A 270 -5.63 -5.28 -34.92
CA ALA A 270 -5.43 -4.02 -35.65
C ALA A 270 -6.70 -3.45 -36.27
N ARG A 271 -7.75 -4.28 -36.51
CA ARG A 271 -9.06 -3.87 -37.10
C ARG A 271 -10.08 -3.43 -36.07
N LEU A 272 -9.83 -3.62 -34.77
CA LEU A 272 -10.75 -3.18 -33.71
C LEU A 272 -10.98 -1.68 -33.77
N GLY A 273 -12.22 -1.26 -33.56
CA GLY A 273 -12.57 0.17 -33.58
C GLY A 273 -11.85 0.99 -32.53
N VAL A 274 -11.56 0.41 -31.33
CA VAL A 274 -10.80 1.04 -30.28
C VAL A 274 -9.35 1.31 -30.72
N VAL A 275 -8.74 0.40 -31.49
CA VAL A 275 -7.38 0.53 -32.05
C VAL A 275 -7.36 1.59 -33.16
N GLN A 276 -8.32 1.53 -34.09
CA GLN A 276 -8.42 2.47 -35.21
C GLN A 276 -8.66 3.91 -34.75
N LYS A 277 -9.25 4.09 -33.57
CA LYS A 277 -9.51 5.41 -32.95
C LYS A 277 -8.40 5.89 -32.06
N ASP A 278 -7.27 5.14 -31.98
CA ASP A 278 -6.13 5.41 -31.08
C ASP A 278 -6.55 5.53 -29.57
N ARG A 279 -7.44 4.64 -29.12
CA ARG A 279 -7.99 4.59 -27.76
C ARG A 279 -7.43 3.43 -26.93
N VAL A 280 -6.22 2.99 -27.26
CA VAL A 280 -5.50 1.93 -26.54
C VAL A 280 -4.32 2.52 -25.81
N LEU A 281 -4.25 2.25 -24.52
CA LEU A 281 -3.11 2.56 -23.67
C LEU A 281 -2.30 1.27 -23.49
N TYR A 282 -1.00 1.33 -23.73
CA TYR A 282 -0.10 0.19 -23.57
C TYR A 282 0.88 0.48 -22.46
N THR A 283 1.12 -0.49 -21.58
CA THR A 283 2.16 -0.41 -20.55
C THR A 283 2.91 -1.73 -20.44
N ASP A 284 4.15 -1.67 -19.99
CA ASP A 284 5.00 -2.83 -19.76
C ASP A 284 4.86 -3.34 -18.32
N PHE A 285 5.05 -4.64 -18.09
CA PHE A 285 5.07 -5.22 -16.74
C PHE A 285 6.13 -4.59 -15.83
N GLU A 286 7.26 -4.20 -16.40
CA GLU A 286 8.39 -3.59 -15.69
C GLU A 286 8.19 -2.09 -15.43
N SER A 287 7.12 -1.46 -15.95
CA SER A 287 6.90 -0.01 -15.81
C SER A 287 6.50 0.38 -14.40
N ASN A 288 6.85 1.62 -14.00
CA ASN A 288 6.37 2.16 -12.73
C ASN A 288 4.84 2.25 -12.69
N LEU A 289 4.19 2.48 -13.83
CA LEU A 289 2.73 2.54 -13.91
C LEU A 289 2.09 1.19 -13.62
N ASN A 290 2.63 0.10 -14.19
CA ASN A 290 2.13 -1.23 -13.88
C ASN A 290 2.32 -1.56 -12.40
N GLY A 291 3.51 -1.30 -11.85
CA GLY A 291 3.76 -1.45 -10.42
C GLY A 291 2.80 -0.62 -9.56
N ALA A 292 2.50 0.61 -9.96
CA ALA A 292 1.57 1.47 -9.23
C ALA A 292 0.13 0.92 -9.19
N LEU A 293 -0.33 0.30 -10.28
CA LEU A 293 -1.63 -0.36 -10.32
C LEU A 293 -1.63 -1.69 -9.56
N THR A 294 -0.54 -2.45 -9.65
CA THR A 294 -0.37 -3.74 -8.96
C THR A 294 -0.35 -3.57 -7.44
N TYR A 295 0.48 -2.67 -6.94
CA TYR A 295 0.63 -2.47 -5.49
C TYR A 295 -0.50 -1.66 -4.88
N SER A 296 -1.01 -0.65 -5.58
CA SER A 296 -2.20 0.14 -5.22
C SER A 296 -2.15 0.81 -3.84
N GLY A 297 -0.97 1.01 -3.25
CA GLY A 297 -0.80 1.84 -2.07
C GLY A 297 -1.13 3.32 -2.36
N PRO A 298 -1.31 4.16 -1.35
CA PRO A 298 -1.79 5.53 -1.56
C PRO A 298 -0.88 6.36 -2.47
N GLU A 299 0.44 6.29 -2.33
CA GLU A 299 1.40 6.99 -3.18
C GLU A 299 1.46 6.40 -4.59
N ALA A 300 1.35 5.08 -4.71
CA ALA A 300 1.27 4.37 -5.98
C ALA A 300 0.01 4.80 -6.76
N LEU A 301 -1.15 4.86 -6.11
CA LEU A 301 -2.40 5.32 -6.71
C LEU A 301 -2.31 6.78 -7.17
N LEU A 302 -1.69 7.67 -6.39
CA LEU A 302 -1.47 9.06 -6.80
C LEU A 302 -0.53 9.15 -8.00
N TYR A 303 0.50 8.32 -8.07
CA TYR A 303 1.39 8.21 -9.23
C TYR A 303 0.59 7.77 -10.47
N ALA A 304 -0.14 6.66 -10.37
CA ALA A 304 -0.96 6.14 -11.48
C ALA A 304 -2.00 7.17 -11.95
N LEU A 305 -2.66 7.86 -11.04
CA LEU A 305 -3.64 8.90 -11.34
C LEU A 305 -3.04 10.04 -12.17
N ASN A 306 -1.85 10.51 -11.78
CA ASN A 306 -1.16 11.58 -12.50
C ASN A 306 -0.74 11.18 -13.92
N VAL A 307 -0.34 9.93 -14.12
CA VAL A 307 0.07 9.41 -15.43
C VAL A 307 -1.16 9.12 -16.31
N LEU A 308 -2.16 8.41 -15.77
CA LEU A 308 -3.27 7.90 -16.56
C LEU A 308 -4.33 8.94 -16.92
N THR A 309 -4.67 9.86 -16.00
CA THR A 309 -5.79 10.80 -16.24
C THR A 309 -5.64 11.59 -17.54
N PRO A 310 -4.50 12.22 -17.87
CA PRO A 310 -4.35 12.94 -19.14
C PRO A 310 -4.38 12.02 -20.37
N GLN A 311 -3.93 10.78 -20.26
CA GLN A 311 -3.91 9.82 -21.36
C GLN A 311 -5.31 9.27 -21.65
N LEU A 312 -6.09 8.97 -20.63
CA LEU A 312 -7.49 8.58 -20.74
C LEU A 312 -8.33 9.70 -21.38
N ALA A 313 -8.11 10.94 -20.94
CA ALA A 313 -8.75 12.10 -21.55
C ALA A 313 -8.36 12.28 -23.04
N ASN A 314 -7.08 12.07 -23.39
CA ASN A 314 -6.62 12.11 -24.77
C ASN A 314 -7.30 11.02 -25.60
N ALA A 315 -7.32 9.78 -25.13
CA ALA A 315 -7.96 8.66 -25.81
C ALA A 315 -9.44 8.93 -26.14
N LEU A 316 -10.21 9.43 -25.18
CA LEU A 316 -11.63 9.71 -25.40
C LEU A 316 -11.90 10.93 -26.28
N ASN A 317 -11.00 11.93 -26.26
CA ASN A 317 -11.13 13.17 -27.03
C ASN A 317 -10.46 13.10 -28.43
N GLY A 318 -10.00 11.92 -28.85
CA GLY A 318 -9.34 11.73 -30.15
C GLY A 318 -8.01 12.47 -30.29
N ARG A 319 -7.29 12.65 -29.18
CA ARG A 319 -5.95 13.22 -29.14
C ARG A 319 -4.91 12.09 -29.02
N PRO A 320 -3.68 12.30 -29.48
CA PRO A 320 -2.63 11.29 -29.38
C PRO A 320 -2.40 10.85 -27.93
N VAL A 321 -2.27 9.54 -27.72
CA VAL A 321 -1.87 8.92 -26.46
C VAL A 321 -0.37 8.71 -26.46
N THR A 322 0.30 9.04 -25.35
CA THR A 322 1.73 8.78 -25.16
C THR A 322 1.94 7.29 -24.89
N ASP A 323 3.06 6.75 -25.36
CA ASP A 323 3.50 5.40 -24.98
C ASP A 323 3.81 5.35 -23.47
N LEU A 324 3.17 4.41 -22.77
CA LEU A 324 3.29 4.25 -21.32
C LEU A 324 4.21 3.08 -20.90
N ALA A 325 4.88 2.45 -21.85
CA ALA A 325 5.77 1.32 -21.54
C ALA A 325 6.89 1.65 -20.55
N ASN A 326 7.26 2.93 -20.45
CA ASN A 326 8.29 3.39 -19.52
C ASN A 326 7.76 4.41 -18.49
N ALA A 327 6.45 4.51 -18.32
CA ALA A 327 5.83 5.48 -17.40
C ALA A 327 5.86 5.01 -15.93
#